data_e74a63916d65383fcd6126581f55fe4b
#
_entry.id   e74a63916d65383fcd6126581f55fe4b
#
_cell.length_a   1.000
_cell.length_b   1.000
_cell.length_c   1.000
_cell.angle_alpha   90.00
_cell.angle_beta   90.00
_cell.angle_gamma   90.00
#
_symmetry.space_group_name_H-M   'P 1'
#
loop_
_entity.id
_entity.type
_entity.pdbx_description
1 polymer ?
#
loop_
_entity_poly.entity_id
_entity_poly.type
_entity_poly.pdbx_seq_one_letter_code
_entity_poly.pdbx_strand_id
1 'polypeptide(L)'
;EASTRYLARNPGLSFVALIDGELVGTALSGHDGRRGYLQHVAVDERFRGRGIAQALVSRCLEALARESIDKVHLEVLADNEPGNRYWERRGWTRRHDLHRYSLTLSGRKNA
;
A
#
# COMPACT_ATOMS: atom_id res chain seq x y z
N GLU A 1 -13.10 -2.42 13.26
CA GLU A 1 -12.78 -1.14 12.65
C GLU A 1 -12.29 -1.36 11.19
N ALA A 2 -12.01 -0.29 10.47
CA ALA A 2 -11.77 -0.36 9.03
C ALA A 2 -10.58 -1.23 8.64
N SER A 3 -9.47 -1.11 9.37
CA SER A 3 -8.27 -1.91 9.05
C SER A 3 -8.51 -3.38 9.30
N THR A 4 -9.23 -3.71 10.37
CA THR A 4 -9.56 -5.10 10.68
C THR A 4 -10.43 -5.71 9.57
N ARG A 5 -11.41 -4.95 9.10
CA ARG A 5 -12.28 -5.42 8.00
C ARG A 5 -11.47 -5.62 6.71
N TYR A 6 -10.54 -4.70 6.44
CA TYR A 6 -9.70 -4.80 5.25
C TYR A 6 -8.86 -6.07 5.27
N LEU A 7 -8.22 -6.35 6.40
CA LEU A 7 -7.40 -7.54 6.55
C LEU A 7 -8.21 -8.82 6.46
N ALA A 8 -9.41 -8.83 7.05
CA ALA A 8 -10.28 -10.00 6.99
C ALA A 8 -10.78 -10.27 5.56
N ARG A 9 -11.03 -9.21 4.80
CA ARG A 9 -11.48 -9.34 3.41
C ARG A 9 -10.36 -9.78 2.47
N ASN A 10 -9.12 -9.45 2.82
CA ASN A 10 -7.96 -9.71 1.97
C ASN A 10 -6.90 -10.53 2.71
N PRO A 11 -7.22 -11.79 3.07
CA PRO A 11 -6.28 -12.59 3.87
C PRO A 11 -5.02 -12.94 3.09
N GLY A 12 -3.89 -12.94 3.78
CA GLY A 12 -2.62 -13.35 3.19
C GLY A 12 -1.96 -12.33 2.30
N LEU A 13 -2.46 -11.10 2.24
CA LEU A 13 -1.96 -10.08 1.32
C LEU A 13 -1.23 -8.92 2.01
N SER A 14 -1.16 -8.94 3.34
CA SER A 14 -0.48 -7.89 4.10
C SER A 14 0.63 -8.51 4.92
N PHE A 15 1.71 -7.74 5.11
CA PHE A 15 2.92 -8.27 5.74
C PHE A 15 3.51 -7.29 6.74
N VAL A 16 4.21 -7.83 7.72
CA VAL A 16 4.92 -7.02 8.70
C VAL A 16 6.38 -7.45 8.74
N ALA A 17 7.23 -6.55 9.17
CA ALA A 17 8.64 -6.84 9.39
C ALA A 17 8.93 -6.78 10.88
N LEU A 18 9.63 -7.79 11.38
CA LEU A 18 10.02 -7.87 12.79
C LEU A 18 11.54 -7.96 12.87
N ILE A 19 12.12 -7.25 13.83
CA ILE A 19 13.54 -7.39 14.17
C ILE A 19 13.60 -7.65 15.67
N ASP A 20 14.17 -8.79 16.04
CA ASP A 20 14.25 -9.23 17.44
C ASP A 20 12.89 -9.15 18.13
N GLY A 21 11.85 -9.56 17.42
CA GLY A 21 10.49 -9.59 17.97
C GLY A 21 9.78 -8.25 17.97
N GLU A 22 10.45 -7.18 17.56
CA GLU A 22 9.86 -5.85 17.54
C GLU A 22 9.29 -5.54 16.14
N LEU A 23 8.06 -5.00 16.09
CA LEU A 23 7.43 -4.61 14.84
C LEU A 23 8.11 -3.34 14.32
N VAL A 24 8.74 -3.43 13.15
CA VAL A 24 9.49 -2.30 12.58
C VAL A 24 8.96 -1.85 11.22
N GLY A 25 8.06 -2.59 10.61
CA GLY A 25 7.51 -2.19 9.33
C GLY A 25 6.23 -2.92 9.00
N THR A 26 5.39 -2.28 8.18
CA THR A 26 4.11 -2.84 7.74
C THR A 26 3.86 -2.48 6.28
N ALA A 27 3.11 -3.34 5.59
CA ALA A 27 2.55 -3.02 4.29
C ALA A 27 1.23 -3.77 4.17
N LEU A 28 0.17 -3.04 3.87
CA LEU A 28 -1.15 -3.62 3.66
C LEU A 28 -1.43 -3.67 2.17
N SER A 29 -2.00 -4.77 1.70
CA SER A 29 -2.47 -4.85 0.33
C SER A 29 -3.75 -5.67 0.26
N GLY A 30 -4.49 -5.45 -0.83
CA GLY A 30 -5.73 -6.15 -1.07
C GLY A 30 -6.14 -5.95 -2.51
N HIS A 31 -7.29 -6.56 -2.90
CA HIS A 31 -7.80 -6.38 -4.24
C HIS A 31 -9.33 -6.46 -4.25
N ASP A 32 -9.90 -6.00 -5.35
CA ASP A 32 -11.35 -6.00 -5.55
C ASP A 32 -11.81 -7.09 -6.53
N GLY A 33 -10.94 -8.04 -6.83
CA GLY A 33 -11.17 -9.08 -7.82
C GLY A 33 -10.54 -8.78 -9.17
N ARG A 34 -10.15 -7.51 -9.44
CA ARG A 34 -9.55 -7.10 -10.69
C ARG A 34 -8.25 -6.35 -10.50
N ARG A 35 -8.25 -5.39 -9.59
CA ARG A 35 -7.11 -4.49 -9.35
C ARG A 35 -6.66 -4.61 -7.92
N GLY A 36 -5.36 -4.55 -7.71
CA GLY A 36 -4.80 -4.54 -6.39
C GLY A 36 -4.54 -3.13 -5.89
N TYR A 37 -4.41 -3.02 -4.56
CA TYR A 37 -4.15 -1.75 -3.90
C TYR A 37 -3.13 -1.97 -2.81
N LEU A 38 -2.09 -1.14 -2.81
CA LEU A 38 -1.06 -1.16 -1.78
C LEU A 38 -1.32 0.04 -0.86
N GLN A 39 -1.37 -0.22 0.45
CA GLN A 39 -1.72 0.83 1.41
C GLN A 39 -0.84 0.74 2.65
N HIS A 40 -0.72 1.85 3.36
CA HIS A 40 -0.10 1.92 4.68
C HIS A 40 1.30 1.28 4.73
N VAL A 41 2.13 1.58 3.75
CA VAL A 41 3.52 1.15 3.78
C VAL A 41 4.27 2.07 4.72
N ALA A 42 4.79 1.51 5.80
CA ALA A 42 5.48 2.29 6.83
C ALA A 42 6.63 1.50 7.42
N VAL A 43 7.73 2.18 7.72
CA VAL A 43 8.88 1.59 8.39
C VAL A 43 9.29 2.52 9.52
N ASP A 44 9.57 1.94 10.67
CA ASP A 44 10.07 2.68 11.83
C ASP A 44 11.30 3.50 11.40
N GLU A 45 11.32 4.76 11.79
CA GLU A 45 12.37 5.70 11.38
C GLU A 45 13.77 5.19 11.69
N ARG A 46 13.93 4.48 12.82
CA ARG A 46 15.23 3.93 13.22
C ARG A 46 15.77 2.87 12.26
N PHE A 47 14.90 2.29 11.44
CA PHE A 47 15.26 1.16 10.56
C PHE A 47 15.15 1.51 9.08
N ARG A 48 14.98 2.79 8.75
CA ARG A 48 14.91 3.21 7.35
C ARG A 48 16.26 3.08 6.67
N GLY A 49 16.22 2.96 5.34
CA GLY A 49 17.44 2.83 4.55
C GLY A 49 18.02 1.43 4.52
N ARG A 50 17.30 0.43 5.01
CA ARG A 50 17.77 -0.96 5.04
C ARG A 50 17.02 -1.87 4.07
N GLY A 51 16.17 -1.30 3.20
CA GLY A 51 15.43 -2.09 2.24
C GLY A 51 14.19 -2.80 2.80
N ILE A 52 13.75 -2.46 4.00
CA ILE A 52 12.60 -3.13 4.62
C ILE A 52 11.32 -2.83 3.88
N ALA A 53 11.07 -1.55 3.54
CA ALA A 53 9.87 -1.18 2.80
C ALA A 53 9.83 -1.90 1.46
N GLN A 54 10.94 -1.93 0.75
CA GLN A 54 11.02 -2.59 -0.55
C GLN A 54 10.73 -4.09 -0.43
N ALA A 55 11.25 -4.74 0.61
CA ALA A 55 11.01 -6.15 0.85
C ALA A 55 9.53 -6.41 1.15
N LEU A 56 8.90 -5.56 1.96
CA LEU A 56 7.48 -5.69 2.28
C LEU A 56 6.61 -5.51 1.03
N VAL A 57 6.92 -4.50 0.22
CA VAL A 57 6.18 -4.25 -1.02
C VAL A 57 6.32 -5.44 -1.97
N SER A 58 7.53 -5.99 -2.09
CA SER A 58 7.76 -7.17 -2.95
C SER A 58 6.90 -8.35 -2.52
N ARG A 59 6.78 -8.58 -1.19
CA ARG A 59 5.93 -9.65 -0.69
C ARG A 59 4.46 -9.43 -1.03
N CYS A 60 3.99 -8.19 -0.89
CA CYS A 60 2.62 -7.85 -1.26
C CYS A 60 2.37 -8.10 -2.75
N LEU A 61 3.28 -7.64 -3.61
CA LEU A 61 3.12 -7.78 -5.05
C LEU A 61 3.16 -9.23 -5.48
N GLU A 62 4.04 -10.03 -4.88
CA GLU A 62 4.09 -11.47 -5.17
C GLU A 62 2.80 -12.16 -4.77
N ALA A 63 2.25 -11.82 -3.60
CA ALA A 63 1.01 -12.41 -3.13
C ALA A 63 -0.17 -12.05 -4.04
N LEU A 64 -0.23 -10.79 -4.47
CA LEU A 64 -1.27 -10.35 -5.41
C LEU A 64 -1.13 -11.05 -6.76
N ALA A 65 0.10 -11.21 -7.25
CA ALA A 65 0.35 -11.90 -8.51
C ALA A 65 -0.11 -13.35 -8.46
N ARG A 66 0.06 -14.02 -7.33
CA ARG A 66 -0.41 -15.39 -7.15
C ARG A 66 -1.94 -15.49 -7.21
N GLU A 67 -2.65 -14.39 -6.98
CA GLU A 67 -4.09 -14.34 -7.12
C GLU A 67 -4.52 -13.75 -8.47
N SER A 68 -3.61 -13.73 -9.44
CA SER A 68 -3.85 -13.28 -10.82
C SER A 68 -4.18 -11.80 -10.91
N ILE A 69 -3.71 -11.01 -9.96
CA ILE A 69 -3.84 -9.55 -10.01
C ILE A 69 -2.63 -9.01 -10.75
N ASP A 70 -2.87 -8.34 -11.87
CA ASP A 70 -1.81 -7.84 -12.75
C ASP A 70 -1.49 -6.36 -12.54
N LYS A 71 -2.46 -5.57 -12.14
CA LYS A 71 -2.25 -4.12 -11.96
C LYS A 71 -2.57 -3.72 -10.53
N VAL A 72 -1.63 -3.00 -9.93
CA VAL A 72 -1.74 -2.56 -8.54
C VAL A 72 -1.63 -1.04 -8.50
N HIS A 73 -2.47 -0.42 -7.68
CA HIS A 73 -2.49 1.03 -7.48
C HIS A 73 -2.06 1.37 -6.07
N LEU A 74 -1.51 2.56 -5.91
CA LEU A 74 -1.31 3.16 -4.59
C LEU A 74 -1.58 4.65 -4.70
N GLU A 75 -1.75 5.29 -3.56
CA GLU A 75 -2.02 6.70 -3.51
C GLU A 75 -0.97 7.43 -2.69
N VAL A 76 -0.54 8.58 -3.18
CA VAL A 76 0.38 9.47 -2.48
C VAL A 76 -0.25 10.85 -2.58
N LEU A 77 -0.24 11.61 -1.47
CA LEU A 77 -0.75 12.97 -1.50
C LEU A 77 -0.03 13.76 -2.60
N ALA A 78 -0.78 14.58 -3.33
CA ALA A 78 -0.23 15.29 -4.48
C ALA A 78 0.94 16.20 -4.10
N ASP A 79 0.92 16.77 -2.91
CA ASP A 79 1.96 17.67 -2.43
C ASP A 79 3.10 16.96 -1.70
N ASN A 80 3.04 15.64 -1.59
CA ASN A 80 4.13 14.86 -1.00
C ASN A 80 5.12 14.50 -2.11
N GLU A 81 5.91 15.47 -2.51
CA GLU A 81 6.84 15.27 -3.63
C GLU A 81 7.92 14.23 -3.37
N PRO A 82 8.54 14.16 -2.17
CA PRO A 82 9.48 13.08 -1.90
C PRO A 82 8.85 11.69 -2.03
N GLY A 83 7.62 11.52 -1.55
CA GLY A 83 6.90 10.25 -1.69
C GLY A 83 6.62 9.92 -3.14
N ASN A 84 6.18 10.90 -3.93
CA ASN A 84 5.92 10.70 -5.35
C ASN A 84 7.19 10.27 -6.08
N ARG A 85 8.32 10.92 -5.81
CA ARG A 85 9.60 10.56 -6.43
C ARG A 85 10.06 9.16 -6.00
N TYR A 86 9.81 8.79 -4.74
CA TYR A 86 10.17 7.48 -4.23
C TYR A 86 9.55 6.38 -5.08
N TRP A 87 8.23 6.46 -5.31
CA TRP A 87 7.53 5.43 -6.07
C TRP A 87 7.90 5.44 -7.54
N GLU A 88 8.07 6.63 -8.13
CA GLU A 88 8.47 6.72 -9.54
C GLU A 88 9.83 6.07 -9.77
N ARG A 89 10.78 6.26 -8.85
CA ARG A 89 12.09 5.63 -8.97
C ARG A 89 12.03 4.11 -8.89
N ARG A 90 10.97 3.57 -8.32
CA ARG A 90 10.78 2.12 -8.22
C ARG A 90 9.94 1.55 -9.34
N GLY A 91 9.68 2.34 -10.37
CA GLY A 91 9.00 1.87 -11.57
C GLY A 91 7.50 2.05 -11.58
N TRP A 92 6.93 2.72 -10.57
CA TRP A 92 5.51 3.02 -10.57
C TRP A 92 5.24 4.23 -11.44
N THR A 93 4.12 4.22 -12.15
CA THR A 93 3.74 5.29 -13.07
C THR A 93 2.74 6.22 -12.40
N ARG A 94 3.10 7.51 -12.32
CA ARG A 94 2.16 8.52 -11.85
C ARG A 94 1.12 8.74 -12.93
N ARG A 95 -0.15 8.53 -12.57
CA ARG A 95 -1.26 8.64 -13.53
C ARG A 95 -1.69 10.09 -13.67
N HIS A 96 -1.62 10.61 -14.88
CA HIS A 96 -2.07 11.96 -15.20
C HIS A 96 -3.32 11.94 -16.08
N ASP A 97 -3.73 10.75 -16.50
CA ASP A 97 -4.83 10.55 -17.43
C ASP A 97 -6.17 10.31 -16.73
N LEU A 98 -6.17 10.35 -15.39
CA LEU A 98 -7.35 10.08 -14.60
C LEU A 98 -7.58 11.18 -13.58
N HIS A 99 -8.84 11.42 -13.27
CA HIS A 99 -9.23 12.20 -12.10
C HIS A 99 -9.99 11.27 -11.17
N ARG A 100 -9.74 11.37 -9.88
CA ARG A 100 -10.46 10.59 -8.88
C ARG A 100 -11.62 11.41 -8.33
N TYR A 101 -12.79 10.78 -8.25
CA TYR A 101 -13.97 11.37 -7.63
C TYR A 101 -14.33 10.53 -6.42
N SER A 102 -14.68 11.20 -5.32
CA SER A 102 -15.06 10.51 -4.09
C SER A 102 -16.39 11.06 -3.58
N LEU A 103 -17.21 10.16 -3.05
CA LEU A 103 -18.48 10.52 -2.44
C LEU A 103 -18.58 9.79 -1.10
N THR A 104 -18.82 10.54 -0.04
CA THR A 104 -18.95 9.96 1.30
C THR A 104 -20.42 9.70 1.58
N LEU A 105 -20.78 8.43 1.77
CA LEU A 105 -22.17 8.02 1.90
C LEU A 105 -22.82 8.54 3.18
N SER A 106 -22.03 8.71 4.25
CA SER A 106 -22.55 9.18 5.52
C SER A 106 -22.83 10.69 5.55
N GLY A 107 -22.45 11.41 4.48
CA GLY A 107 -22.55 12.86 4.45
C GLY A 107 -21.42 13.57 5.19
N ARG A 108 -20.51 12.85 5.82
CA ARG A 108 -19.36 13.46 6.49
C ARG A 108 -18.26 13.77 5.46
N LYS A 109 -17.60 14.90 5.65
CA LYS A 109 -16.49 15.27 4.80
C LYS A 109 -15.27 14.47 5.20
N ASN A 110 -14.52 14.02 4.23
CA ASN A 110 -13.25 13.33 4.44
C ASN A 110 -13.37 12.07 5.31
N ALA A 111 -14.49 11.41 5.25
CA ALA A 111 -14.71 10.20 6.04
C ALA A 111 -14.01 8.98 5.43
#